data_7110ae81e6424767055ea7598b579fb8
#
_entry.id   7110ae81e6424767055ea7598b579fb8
#
_cell.length_a   1.000
_cell.length_b   1.000
_cell.length_c   1.000
_cell.angle_alpha   90.00
_cell.angle_beta   90.00
_cell.angle_gamma   90.00
#
_symmetry.space_group_name_H-M   'P 1'
#
loop_
_entity.id
_entity.type
_entity.pdbx_description
1 polymer ?
#
loop_
_entity_poly.entity_id
_entity_poly.type
_entity_poly.pdbx_seq_one_letter_code
_entity_poly.pdbx_strand_id
1 'polypeptide(L)' 'MENLDSLKIASNLLRSHREKLNLSIKEISLELRLEETIIRDIESANFDNFSSYLFLKGYLKNYADFLEIKINLPEYKE' A
#
# COMPACT_ATOMS: atom_id res chain seq x y z
N MET A 1 3.58 18.29 -2.70
CA MET A 1 2.32 17.72 -3.13
C MET A 1 1.68 16.97 -1.98
N GLU A 2 0.52 17.48 -1.58
CA GLU A 2 -0.15 16.93 -0.40
C GLU A 2 -0.57 15.48 -0.61
N ASN A 3 -1.06 15.17 -1.82
CA ASN A 3 -1.52 13.82 -2.10
C ASN A 3 -0.38 12.81 -2.04
N LEU A 4 0.79 13.21 -2.55
CA LEU A 4 1.95 12.33 -2.51
C LEU A 4 2.40 12.08 -1.09
N ASP A 5 2.37 13.12 -0.25
CA ASP A 5 2.74 12.96 1.15
C ASP A 5 1.81 12.00 1.87
N SER A 6 0.50 12.10 1.61
CA SER A 6 -0.48 11.19 2.21
C SER A 6 -0.22 9.75 1.79
N LEU A 7 0.13 9.54 0.52
CA LEU A 7 0.42 8.21 0.02
C LEU A 7 1.69 7.65 0.65
N LYS A 8 2.71 8.49 0.83
CA LYS A 8 3.94 8.02 1.49
C LYS A 8 3.70 7.66 2.94
N ILE A 9 2.87 8.44 3.63
CA ILE A 9 2.52 8.13 5.01
C ILE A 9 1.81 6.78 5.07
N ALA A 10 0.86 6.56 4.18
CA ALA A 10 0.14 5.29 4.13
C ALA A 10 1.10 4.12 3.88
N SER A 11 2.03 4.29 2.93
CA SER A 11 3.02 3.25 2.63
C SER A 11 3.85 2.91 3.85
N ASN A 12 4.29 3.92 4.60
CA ASN A 12 5.09 3.70 5.80
C ASN A 12 4.30 3.00 6.88
N LEU A 13 3.02 3.35 7.04
CA LEU A 13 2.18 2.70 8.02
C LEU A 13 1.98 1.22 7.70
N LEU A 14 1.73 0.91 6.44
CA LEU A 14 1.54 -0.48 6.02
C LEU A 14 2.80 -1.28 6.29
N ARG A 15 3.95 -0.76 5.89
CA ARG A 15 5.21 -1.45 6.09
C ARG A 15 5.49 -1.66 7.59
N SER A 16 5.31 -0.62 8.38
CA SER A 16 5.59 -0.71 9.82
C SER A 16 4.72 -1.75 10.50
N HIS A 17 3.43 -1.78 10.15
CA HIS A 17 2.53 -2.76 10.74
C HIS A 17 2.87 -4.17 10.29
N ARG A 18 3.24 -4.33 9.02
CA ARG A 18 3.66 -5.64 8.55
C ARG A 18 4.85 -6.15 9.35
N GLU A 19 5.84 -5.28 9.55
CA GLU A 19 7.05 -5.66 10.26
C GLU A 19 6.76 -5.96 11.73
N LYS A 20 5.88 -5.18 12.35
CA LYS A 20 5.47 -5.44 13.73
C LYS A 20 4.83 -6.81 13.90
N LEU A 21 4.11 -7.25 12.89
CA LEU A 21 3.44 -8.55 12.95
C LEU A 21 4.35 -9.68 12.49
N ASN A 22 5.61 -9.36 12.15
CA ASN A 22 6.59 -10.34 11.69
C ASN A 22 6.15 -11.06 10.43
N LEU A 23 5.43 -10.35 9.57
CA LEU A 23 4.98 -10.90 8.30
C LEU A 23 5.97 -10.54 7.21
N SER A 24 6.26 -11.47 6.33
CA SER A 24 7.13 -11.21 5.20
C SER A 24 6.34 -10.61 4.04
N ILE A 25 7.07 -10.00 3.10
CA ILE A 25 6.45 -9.52 1.87
C ILE A 25 5.79 -10.67 1.13
N LYS A 26 6.44 -11.84 1.13
CA LYS A 26 5.87 -13.01 0.47
C LYS A 26 4.55 -13.41 1.11
N GLU A 27 4.46 -13.38 2.43
CA GLU A 27 3.22 -13.72 3.11
C GLU A 27 2.10 -12.75 2.74
N ILE A 28 2.40 -11.46 2.70
CA ILE A 28 1.41 -10.47 2.29
C ILE A 28 1.00 -10.70 0.84
N SER A 29 1.97 -10.97 -0.01
CA SER A 29 1.72 -11.25 -1.43
C SER A 29 0.73 -12.39 -1.60
N LEU A 30 0.94 -13.47 -0.86
CA LEU A 30 0.05 -14.62 -0.95
C LEU A 30 -1.34 -14.32 -0.41
N GLU A 31 -1.41 -13.59 0.70
CA GLU A 31 -2.69 -13.25 1.30
C GLU A 31 -3.52 -12.33 0.42
N LEU A 32 -2.88 -11.35 -0.21
CA LEU A 32 -3.58 -10.39 -1.04
C LEU A 32 -3.70 -10.83 -2.48
N ARG A 33 -3.03 -11.93 -2.85
CA ARG A 33 -3.00 -12.45 -4.22
C ARG A 33 -2.44 -11.41 -5.17
N LEU A 34 -1.37 -10.77 -4.75
CA LEU A 34 -0.64 -9.78 -5.53
C LEU A 34 0.81 -10.22 -5.65
N GLU A 35 1.45 -9.81 -6.73
CA GLU A 35 2.87 -10.12 -6.90
C GLU A 35 3.70 -9.37 -5.85
N GLU A 36 4.81 -9.99 -5.47
CA GLU A 36 5.70 -9.38 -4.48
C GLU A 36 6.20 -8.01 -4.92
N THR A 37 6.42 -7.85 -6.23
CA THR A 37 6.87 -6.56 -6.75
C THR A 37 5.87 -5.45 -6.47
N ILE A 38 4.58 -5.77 -6.52
CA ILE A 38 3.55 -4.80 -6.20
C ILE A 38 3.64 -4.40 -4.72
N ILE A 39 3.83 -5.37 -3.85
CA ILE A 39 3.96 -5.07 -2.41
C ILE A 39 5.20 -4.22 -2.17
N ARG A 40 6.32 -4.56 -2.80
CA ARG A 40 7.54 -3.79 -2.65
C ARG A 40 7.38 -2.36 -3.15
N ASP A 41 6.72 -2.18 -4.29
CA ASP A 41 6.48 -0.85 -4.83
C ASP A 41 5.62 -0.01 -3.91
N ILE A 42 4.59 -0.63 -3.32
CA ILE A 42 3.75 0.05 -2.35
C ILE A 42 4.58 0.51 -1.16
N GLU A 43 5.38 -0.38 -0.60
CA GLU A 43 6.10 -0.08 0.64
C GLU A 43 7.24 0.91 0.42
N SER A 44 7.81 0.95 -0.76
CA SER A 44 8.88 1.89 -1.08
C SER A 44 8.36 3.19 -1.67
N ALA A 45 7.04 3.33 -1.79
CA ALA A 45 6.40 4.49 -2.39
C ALA A 45 6.83 4.70 -3.83
N ASN A 46 7.11 3.61 -4.53
CA ASN A 46 7.47 3.66 -5.95
C ASN A 46 6.20 3.52 -6.77
N PHE A 47 5.47 4.63 -6.89
CA PHE A 47 4.13 4.61 -7.46
C PHE A 47 4.11 4.71 -8.99
N ASP A 48 5.26 4.89 -9.60
CA ASP A 48 5.34 5.06 -11.05
C ASP A 48 4.91 3.81 -11.82
N ASN A 49 4.98 2.65 -11.17
CA ASN A 49 4.64 1.40 -11.82
C ASN A 49 3.16 1.09 -11.85
N PHE A 50 2.34 1.96 -11.27
CA PHE A 50 0.90 1.75 -11.24
C PHE A 50 0.25 2.52 -12.36
N SER A 51 -0.63 1.85 -13.12
CA SER A 51 -1.22 2.44 -14.31
C SER A 51 -2.21 3.53 -14.00
N SER A 52 -2.79 3.52 -12.80
CA SER A 52 -3.72 4.58 -12.40
C SER A 52 -3.78 4.66 -10.89
N TYR A 53 -4.18 5.83 -10.41
CA TYR A 53 -4.37 6.03 -8.99
C TYR A 53 -5.48 5.12 -8.44
N LEU A 54 -6.49 4.83 -9.24
CA LEU A 54 -7.57 3.97 -8.77
C LEU A 54 -7.06 2.58 -8.42
N PHE A 55 -6.18 2.02 -9.24
CA PHE A 55 -5.57 0.73 -8.92
C PHE A 55 -4.71 0.82 -7.67
N LEU A 56 -3.87 1.84 -7.59
CA LEU A 56 -3.01 2.02 -6.42
C LEU A 56 -3.84 2.14 -5.16
N LYS A 57 -4.89 2.95 -5.20
CA LYS A 57 -5.77 3.14 -4.05
C LYS A 57 -6.41 1.82 -3.63
N GLY A 58 -6.85 1.02 -4.59
CA GLY A 58 -7.45 -0.27 -4.30
C GLY A 58 -6.47 -1.20 -3.62
N TYR A 59 -5.24 -1.26 -4.10
CA TYR A 59 -4.21 -2.10 -3.49
C TYR A 59 -3.90 -1.65 -2.07
N LEU A 60 -3.78 -0.33 -1.86
CA LEU A 60 -3.49 0.20 -0.54
C LEU A 60 -4.62 -0.13 0.45
N LYS A 61 -5.86 0.00 0.01
CA LYS A 61 -6.99 -0.33 0.86
C LYS A 61 -7.03 -1.81 1.20
N ASN A 62 -6.80 -2.67 0.22
CA ASN A 62 -6.78 -4.11 0.48
C ASN A 62 -5.71 -4.47 1.50
N TYR A 63 -4.55 -3.88 1.37
CA TYR A 63 -3.44 -4.13 2.27
C TYR A 63 -3.79 -3.67 3.68
N ALA A 64 -4.33 -2.45 3.80
CA ALA A 64 -4.72 -1.92 5.09
C ALA A 64 -5.83 -2.75 5.73
N ASP A 65 -6.81 -3.19 4.95
CA ASP A 65 -7.89 -4.02 5.45
C ASP A 65 -7.35 -5.35 6.01
N PHE A 66 -6.40 -5.94 5.31
CA PHE A 66 -5.81 -7.19 5.79
C PHE A 66 -5.10 -6.97 7.13
N LEU A 67 -4.40 -5.86 7.29
CA LEU A 67 -3.69 -5.54 8.53
C LEU A 67 -4.62 -4.97 9.59
N GLU A 68 -5.87 -4.70 9.25
CA GLU A 68 -6.87 -4.14 10.15
C GLU A 68 -6.46 -2.76 10.67
N ILE A 69 -5.90 -1.96 9.80
CA ILE A 69 -5.55 -0.57 10.13
C ILE A 69 -6.26 0.36 9.17
N LYS A 70 -6.38 1.61 9.60
CA LYS A 70 -6.99 2.64 8.78
C LYS A 70 -5.92 3.55 8.23
N ILE A 71 -6.06 3.86 6.94
CA ILE A 71 -5.15 4.80 6.29
C ILE A 71 -5.98 5.88 5.63
N ASN A 72 -5.37 7.06 5.50
CA ASN A 72 -6.01 8.19 4.83
C ASN A 72 -5.46 8.27 3.42
N LEU A 73 -6.36 8.14 2.45
CA LEU A 73 -5.97 8.21 1.05
C LEU A 73 -6.63 9.42 0.41
N PRO A 74 -5.92 10.14 -0.46
CA PRO A 74 -6.53 11.27 -1.16
C PRO A 74 -7.68 10.80 -2.04
N GLU A 75 -8.68 11.66 -2.18
CA GLU A 75 -9.75 11.40 -3.12
C GLU A 75 -9.25 11.62 -4.53
N TYR A 76 -9.68 10.74 -5.44
CA TYR A 76 -9.37 10.92 -6.85
C TYR A 76 -10.31 11.96 -7.43
N LYS A 77 -9.75 12.97 -8.03
CA LYS A 77 -10.53 14.02 -8.68
C LYS A 77 -9.93 14.31 -10.04
N GLU A 78 -10.80 14.44 -10.99
CA GLU A 78 -10.35 14.83 -12.32
C GLU A 78 -10.24 16.31 -12.44
#